data_350590812fd5e1103e2df1508997a624
#
_entry.id   350590812fd5e1103e2df1508997a624
#
_cell.length_a   1.000
_cell.length_b   1.000
_cell.length_c   1.000
_cell.angle_alpha   90.00
_cell.angle_beta   90.00
_cell.angle_gamma   90.00
#
_symmetry.space_group_name_H-M   'P 1'
#
loop_
_entity.id
_entity.type
_entity.pdbx_description
1 polymer ?
#
loop_
_entity_poly.entity_id
_entity_poly.type
_entity_poly.pdbx_seq_one_letter_code
_entity_poly.pdbx_strand_id
1 'polypeptide(L)'
;MIVWFYGQPGAGKTTLANTLKNYVDAVHIDGDDIRTLFDNKDYSKEGRIKNLTLANNIVRFLDSKGFNVIASFVSPYQEIRDQLSDLNIQYFYVQTSEIRGKENYFVESLEIGENDPILDTTNRTSTQVINEILSLYWSVAALA
;
A
#
# COMPACT_ATOMS: atom_id res chain seq x y z
N MET A 1 3.74 -8.11 -11.26
CA MET A 1 2.67 -7.19 -10.84
C MET A 1 3.01 -6.61 -9.48
N ILE A 2 2.87 -5.32 -9.34
CA ILE A 2 3.05 -4.64 -8.04
C ILE A 2 1.80 -3.81 -7.78
N VAL A 3 1.15 -4.03 -6.63
CA VAL A 3 0.02 -3.26 -6.14
C VAL A 3 0.42 -2.61 -4.82
N TRP A 4 0.14 -1.32 -4.69
CA TRP A 4 0.53 -0.56 -3.51
C TRP A 4 -0.68 0.18 -2.94
N PHE A 5 -1.12 -0.23 -1.76
CA PHE A 5 -2.14 0.48 -1.01
C PHE A 5 -1.47 1.46 -0.07
N TYR A 6 -1.83 2.74 -0.17
CA TYR A 6 -1.32 3.76 0.74
C TYR A 6 -2.48 4.61 1.28
N GLY A 7 -2.24 5.28 2.40
CA GLY A 7 -3.26 6.07 3.08
C GLY A 7 -2.99 6.15 4.57
N GLN A 8 -3.85 6.86 5.28
CA GLN A 8 -3.70 7.07 6.72
C GLN A 8 -3.79 5.74 7.50
N PRO A 9 -3.19 5.69 8.70
CA PRO A 9 -3.40 4.55 9.61
C PRO A 9 -4.89 4.31 9.86
N GLY A 10 -5.30 3.05 9.87
CA GLY A 10 -6.70 2.67 10.09
C GLY A 10 -7.60 2.72 8.87
N ALA A 11 -7.09 3.09 7.70
CA ALA A 11 -7.89 3.16 6.47
C ALA A 11 -8.30 1.79 5.92
N GLY A 12 -7.62 0.70 6.33
CA GLY A 12 -7.94 -0.66 5.89
C GLY A 12 -6.96 -1.25 4.88
N LYS A 13 -5.79 -0.67 4.72
CA LYS A 13 -4.77 -1.09 3.74
C LYS A 13 -4.33 -2.55 3.90
N THR A 14 -3.97 -2.94 5.12
CA THR A 14 -3.51 -4.31 5.42
C THR A 14 -4.61 -5.33 5.17
N THR A 15 -5.85 -5.00 5.54
CA THR A 15 -7.00 -5.87 5.29
C THR A 15 -7.26 -6.04 3.80
N LEU A 16 -7.17 -4.97 3.01
CA LEU A 16 -7.29 -5.05 1.55
C LEU A 16 -6.18 -5.91 0.96
N ALA A 17 -4.95 -5.73 1.41
CA ALA A 17 -3.82 -6.51 0.94
C ALA A 17 -4.01 -8.01 1.22
N ASN A 18 -4.43 -8.36 2.43
CA ASN A 18 -4.71 -9.75 2.80
C ASN A 18 -5.85 -10.36 1.98
N THR A 19 -6.88 -9.58 1.69
CA THR A 19 -7.99 -10.02 0.84
C THR A 19 -7.53 -10.25 -0.60
N LEU A 20 -6.75 -9.33 -1.15
CA LEU A 20 -6.23 -9.46 -2.52
C LEU A 20 -5.37 -10.72 -2.69
N LYS A 21 -4.62 -11.13 -1.66
CA LYS A 21 -3.83 -12.37 -1.67
C LYS A 21 -4.66 -13.63 -1.90
N ASN A 22 -5.97 -13.59 -1.66
CA ASN A 22 -6.85 -14.72 -1.97
C ASN A 22 -7.06 -14.92 -3.48
N TYR A 23 -6.73 -13.90 -4.28
CA TYR A 23 -6.94 -13.89 -5.73
C TYR A 23 -5.65 -13.91 -6.52
N VAL A 24 -4.52 -13.58 -5.90
CA VAL A 24 -3.24 -13.50 -6.58
C VAL A 24 -2.14 -14.07 -5.68
N ASP A 25 -1.23 -14.84 -6.29
CA ASP A 25 -0.04 -15.34 -5.61
C ASP A 25 1.00 -14.22 -5.56
N ALA A 26 1.16 -13.62 -4.39
CA ALA A 26 2.03 -12.47 -4.19
C ALA A 26 2.68 -12.45 -2.81
N VAL A 27 3.79 -11.78 -2.71
CA VAL A 27 4.42 -11.44 -1.43
C VAL A 27 3.78 -10.17 -0.91
N HIS A 28 3.22 -10.20 0.29
CA HIS A 28 2.70 -9.01 0.96
C HIS A 28 3.74 -8.45 1.92
N ILE A 29 4.02 -7.17 1.80
CA ILE A 29 4.85 -6.42 2.74
C ILE A 29 4.09 -5.21 3.26
N ASP A 30 4.23 -4.92 4.55
CA ASP A 30 3.63 -3.72 5.14
C ASP A 30 4.65 -2.93 5.97
N GLY A 31 4.21 -1.76 6.47
CA GLY A 31 5.08 -0.87 7.22
C GLY A 31 5.66 -1.49 8.49
N ASP A 32 4.86 -2.29 9.19
CA ASP A 32 5.28 -2.94 10.42
C ASP A 32 6.33 -4.02 10.15
N ASP A 33 6.21 -4.75 9.05
CA ASP A 33 7.21 -5.76 8.65
C ASP A 33 8.59 -5.12 8.47
N ILE A 34 8.65 -3.99 7.77
CA ILE A 34 9.92 -3.30 7.51
C ILE A 34 10.50 -2.70 8.79
N ARG A 35 9.64 -2.11 9.63
CA ARG A 35 10.07 -1.58 10.91
C ARG A 35 10.62 -2.65 11.83
N THR A 36 10.00 -3.82 11.86
CA THR A 36 10.47 -4.97 12.65
C THR A 36 11.80 -5.49 12.11
N LEU A 37 11.91 -5.63 10.79
CA LEU A 37 13.11 -6.18 10.14
C LEU A 37 14.34 -5.31 10.40
N PHE A 38 14.18 -3.98 10.40
CA PHE A 38 15.29 -3.04 10.57
C PHE A 38 15.32 -2.35 11.93
N ASP A 39 14.47 -2.78 12.87
CA ASP A 39 14.35 -2.20 14.22
C ASP A 39 14.19 -0.68 14.19
N ASN A 40 13.35 -0.18 13.28
CA ASN A 40 13.10 1.25 13.15
C ASN A 40 11.88 1.66 13.98
N LYS A 41 12.12 2.37 15.08
CA LYS A 41 11.09 2.91 15.98
C LYS A 41 10.94 4.43 15.85
N ASP A 42 11.59 5.03 14.87
CA ASP A 42 11.53 6.46 14.60
C ASP A 42 10.34 6.80 13.71
N TYR A 43 9.32 7.46 14.28
CA TYR A 43 8.11 7.90 13.58
C TYR A 43 8.17 9.36 13.13
N SER A 44 9.33 10.01 13.25
CA SER A 44 9.57 11.32 12.63
C SER A 44 9.52 11.20 11.11
N LYS A 45 9.45 12.34 10.42
CA LYS A 45 9.52 12.36 8.95
C LYS A 45 10.77 11.62 8.44
N GLU A 46 11.92 11.87 9.07
CA GLU A 46 13.18 11.22 8.70
C GLU A 46 13.11 9.69 8.87
N GLY A 47 12.58 9.21 9.98
CA GLY A 47 12.42 7.79 10.24
C GLY A 47 11.42 7.13 9.27
N ARG A 48 10.34 7.84 8.90
CA ARG A 48 9.38 7.37 7.89
C ARG A 48 10.02 7.26 6.52
N ILE A 49 10.80 8.25 6.11
CA ILE A 49 11.52 8.24 4.83
C ILE A 49 12.50 7.07 4.78
N LYS A 50 13.24 6.86 5.85
CA LYS A 50 14.17 5.73 5.96
C LYS A 50 13.45 4.38 5.79
N ASN A 51 12.33 4.20 6.48
CA ASN A 51 11.53 2.98 6.40
C ASN A 51 11.01 2.75 4.96
N LEU A 52 10.47 3.80 4.34
CA LEU A 52 9.92 3.72 2.99
C LEU A 52 11.01 3.47 1.93
N THR A 53 12.19 4.07 2.09
CA THR A 53 13.30 3.84 1.18
C THR A 53 13.77 2.39 1.23
N LEU A 54 13.82 1.79 2.42
CA LEU A 54 14.12 0.37 2.58
C LEU A 54 13.03 -0.50 1.95
N ALA A 55 11.76 -0.15 2.15
CA ALA A 55 10.63 -0.83 1.52
C ALA A 55 10.72 -0.78 -0.01
N ASN A 56 11.02 0.39 -0.57
CA ASN A 56 11.21 0.55 -2.02
C ASN A 56 12.28 -0.40 -2.56
N ASN A 57 13.39 -0.54 -1.86
CA ASN A 57 14.48 -1.43 -2.27
C ASN A 57 14.06 -2.90 -2.21
N ILE A 58 13.26 -3.28 -1.22
CA ILE A 58 12.72 -4.64 -1.10
C ILE A 58 11.74 -4.94 -2.23
N VAL A 59 10.84 -4.01 -2.54
CA VAL A 59 9.90 -4.15 -3.67
C VAL A 59 10.66 -4.31 -4.97
N ARG A 60 11.66 -3.49 -5.22
CA ARG A 60 12.50 -3.58 -6.41
C ARG A 60 13.20 -4.93 -6.51
N PHE A 61 13.74 -5.42 -5.40
CA PHE A 61 14.40 -6.72 -5.35
C PHE A 61 13.42 -7.85 -5.69
N LEU A 62 12.25 -7.87 -5.06
CA LEU A 62 11.24 -8.91 -5.30
C LEU A 62 10.74 -8.88 -6.75
N ASP A 63 10.48 -7.69 -7.27
CA ASP A 63 10.08 -7.53 -8.68
C ASP A 63 11.14 -8.07 -9.62
N SER A 64 12.42 -7.79 -9.36
CA SER A 64 13.55 -8.28 -10.18
C SER A 64 13.67 -9.81 -10.18
N LYS A 65 13.12 -10.47 -9.15
CA LYS A 65 13.10 -11.94 -9.02
C LYS A 65 11.81 -12.56 -9.57
N GLY A 66 10.92 -11.77 -10.15
CA GLY A 66 9.68 -12.24 -10.76
C GLY A 66 8.51 -12.46 -9.80
N PHE A 67 8.62 -11.97 -8.57
CA PHE A 67 7.51 -12.05 -7.62
C PHE A 67 6.47 -10.96 -7.89
N ASN A 68 5.20 -11.32 -7.73
CA ASN A 68 4.15 -10.32 -7.55
C ASN A 68 4.25 -9.77 -6.13
N VAL A 69 4.05 -8.47 -5.96
CA VAL A 69 4.16 -7.79 -4.67
C VAL A 69 2.89 -7.01 -4.37
N ILE A 70 2.42 -7.13 -3.14
CA ILE A 70 1.36 -6.28 -2.58
C ILE A 70 1.99 -5.52 -1.43
N ALA A 71 2.00 -4.19 -1.50
CA ALA A 71 2.53 -3.32 -0.46
C ALA A 71 1.40 -2.57 0.24
N SER A 72 1.48 -2.43 1.55
CA SER A 72 0.52 -1.66 2.35
C SER A 72 1.27 -0.79 3.35
N PHE A 73 1.35 0.50 3.04
CA PHE A 73 2.10 1.49 3.82
C PHE A 73 1.31 2.78 3.89
N VAL A 74 1.60 3.62 4.86
CA VAL A 74 1.08 4.99 4.85
C VAL A 74 1.60 5.75 3.63
N SER A 75 2.88 5.62 3.31
CA SER A 75 3.55 6.18 2.11
C SER A 75 3.12 7.61 1.78
N PRO A 76 3.30 8.58 2.72
CA PRO A 76 2.66 9.89 2.59
C PRO A 76 3.36 10.83 1.62
N TYR A 77 4.56 10.49 1.11
CA TYR A 77 5.39 11.41 0.35
C TYR A 77 5.49 10.99 -1.11
N GLN A 78 5.01 11.86 -2.01
CA GLN A 78 5.05 11.61 -3.46
C GLN A 78 6.49 11.39 -3.96
N GLU A 79 7.44 12.18 -3.49
CA GLU A 79 8.84 12.04 -3.91
C GLU A 79 9.43 10.66 -3.59
N ILE A 80 8.97 10.03 -2.51
CA ILE A 80 9.46 8.69 -2.13
C ILE A 80 8.78 7.63 -3.00
N ARG A 81 7.48 7.76 -3.28
CA ARG A 81 6.80 6.87 -4.24
C ARG A 81 7.43 6.99 -5.63
N ASP A 82 7.83 8.20 -6.03
CA ASP A 82 8.44 8.46 -7.34
C ASP A 82 9.82 7.80 -7.51
N GLN A 83 10.46 7.37 -6.43
CA GLN A 83 11.71 6.59 -6.53
C GLN A 83 11.52 5.29 -7.33
N LEU A 84 10.29 4.79 -7.40
CA LEU A 84 9.95 3.57 -8.15
C LEU A 84 9.25 3.87 -9.48
N SER A 85 9.38 5.07 -10.02
CA SER A 85 8.68 5.49 -11.24
C SER A 85 9.07 4.68 -12.49
N ASP A 86 10.21 4.00 -12.46
CA ASP A 86 10.66 3.08 -13.51
C ASP A 86 9.98 1.72 -13.46
N LEU A 87 9.26 1.41 -12.39
CA LEU A 87 8.49 0.18 -12.23
C LEU A 87 7.02 0.41 -12.56
N ASN A 88 6.34 -0.62 -13.03
CA ASN A 88 4.91 -0.57 -13.28
C ASN A 88 4.15 -0.92 -12.00
N ILE A 89 3.77 0.10 -11.24
CA ILE A 89 3.07 -0.06 -9.96
C ILE A 89 1.66 0.50 -10.09
N GLN A 90 0.66 -0.28 -9.68
CA GLN A 90 -0.69 0.22 -9.49
C GLN A 90 -0.83 0.69 -8.05
N TYR A 91 -0.86 2.00 -7.87
CA TYR A 91 -1.13 2.63 -6.57
C TYR A 91 -2.64 2.80 -6.37
N PHE A 92 -3.07 2.58 -5.13
CA PHE A 92 -4.43 2.91 -4.67
C PHE A 92 -4.33 3.71 -3.38
N TYR A 93 -4.95 4.89 -3.36
CA TYR A 93 -5.14 5.64 -2.12
C TYR A 93 -6.36 5.12 -1.39
N VAL A 94 -6.18 4.69 -0.14
CA VAL A 94 -7.24 4.08 0.67
C VAL A 94 -7.67 5.07 1.75
N GLN A 95 -8.97 5.35 1.82
CA GLN A 95 -9.55 6.27 2.80
C GLN A 95 -10.77 5.68 3.48
N THR A 96 -11.13 6.24 4.62
CA THR A 96 -12.36 5.95 5.33
C THR A 96 -12.82 7.18 6.09
N SER A 97 -14.13 7.37 6.21
CA SER A 97 -14.72 8.34 7.13
C SER A 97 -15.04 7.75 8.49
N GLU A 98 -14.85 6.44 8.68
CA GLU A 98 -15.09 5.78 9.96
C GLU A 98 -14.00 6.14 10.97
N ILE A 99 -14.41 6.29 12.24
CA ILE A 99 -13.48 6.47 13.35
C ILE A 99 -13.02 5.09 13.78
N ARG A 100 -11.74 4.78 13.53
CA ARG A 100 -11.15 3.45 13.79
C ARG A 100 -10.08 3.45 14.89
N GLY A 101 -9.96 4.56 15.64
CA GLY A 101 -9.05 4.67 16.78
C GLY A 101 -7.59 4.95 16.44
N LYS A 102 -7.31 5.32 15.18
CA LYS A 102 -5.95 5.60 14.70
C LYS A 102 -5.72 7.07 14.35
N GLU A 103 -6.70 7.95 14.59
CA GLU A 103 -6.68 9.35 14.16
C GLU A 103 -5.51 10.14 14.76
N ASN A 104 -5.07 9.78 15.97
CA ASN A 104 -3.92 10.42 16.62
C ASN A 104 -2.58 10.11 15.93
N TYR A 105 -2.56 9.12 15.04
CA TYR A 105 -1.36 8.71 14.30
C TYR A 105 -1.35 9.21 12.87
N PHE A 106 -2.32 10.04 12.48
CA PHE A 106 -2.43 10.56 11.12
C PHE A 106 -1.22 11.42 10.77
N VAL A 107 -0.79 11.31 9.52
CA VAL A 107 0.24 12.15 8.95
C VAL A 107 -0.43 13.34 8.28
N GLU A 108 -0.16 14.56 8.77
CA GLU A 108 -0.84 15.77 8.32
C GLU A 108 -0.58 16.14 6.86
N SER A 109 0.61 15.80 6.35
CA SER A 109 1.07 16.18 5.01
C SER A 109 1.05 15.02 4.02
N LEU A 110 0.12 14.08 4.16
CA LEU A 110 0.00 12.98 3.22
C LEU A 110 -0.39 13.51 1.83
N GLU A 111 0.40 13.17 0.83
CA GLU A 111 0.23 13.60 -0.56
C GLU A 111 -0.40 12.48 -1.38
N ILE A 112 -1.54 12.77 -2.02
CA ILE A 112 -2.25 11.83 -2.88
C ILE A 112 -1.76 12.00 -4.31
N GLY A 113 -1.39 10.91 -4.97
CA GLY A 113 -0.99 10.94 -6.37
C GLY A 113 -2.15 11.36 -7.28
N GLU A 114 -1.86 12.25 -8.23
CA GLU A 114 -2.88 12.89 -9.07
C GLU A 114 -3.78 11.90 -9.81
N ASN A 115 -3.20 10.79 -10.28
CA ASN A 115 -3.92 9.80 -11.08
C ASN A 115 -4.18 8.49 -10.32
N ASP A 116 -3.93 8.46 -9.02
CA ASP A 116 -4.14 7.25 -8.24
C ASP A 116 -5.62 7.07 -7.90
N PRO A 117 -6.22 5.91 -8.21
CA PRO A 117 -7.60 5.63 -7.80
C PRO A 117 -7.77 5.73 -6.29
N ILE A 118 -8.91 6.26 -5.88
CA ILE A 118 -9.28 6.39 -4.48
C ILE A 118 -10.24 5.25 -4.12
N LEU A 119 -9.89 4.47 -3.10
CA LEU A 119 -10.72 3.41 -2.56
C LEU A 119 -11.27 3.86 -1.21
N ASP A 120 -12.57 4.05 -1.13
CA ASP A 120 -13.25 4.38 0.12
C ASP A 120 -13.77 3.09 0.77
N THR A 121 -13.27 2.81 1.98
CA THR A 121 -13.63 1.60 2.73
C THR A 121 -14.77 1.83 3.73
N THR A 122 -15.36 3.02 3.75
CA THR A 122 -16.46 3.37 4.67
C THR A 122 -17.65 2.44 4.43
N ASN A 123 -18.11 1.75 5.49
CA ASN A 123 -19.25 0.83 5.46
C ASN A 123 -19.14 -0.26 4.37
N ARG A 124 -17.93 -0.66 4.01
CA ARG A 124 -17.69 -1.69 3.01
C ARG A 124 -16.78 -2.78 3.57
N THR A 125 -17.02 -4.01 3.18
CA THR A 125 -16.11 -5.11 3.49
C THR A 125 -14.90 -5.06 2.56
N SER A 126 -13.78 -5.63 2.99
CA SER A 126 -12.59 -5.73 2.14
C SER A 126 -12.89 -6.52 0.85
N THR A 127 -13.73 -7.56 0.94
CA THR A 127 -14.16 -8.35 -0.22
C THR A 127 -14.91 -7.49 -1.24
N GLN A 128 -15.81 -6.61 -0.79
CA GLN A 128 -16.52 -5.70 -1.68
C GLN A 128 -15.56 -4.77 -2.42
N VAL A 129 -14.60 -4.18 -1.70
CA VAL A 129 -13.62 -3.27 -2.29
C VAL A 129 -12.71 -4.01 -3.27
N ILE A 130 -12.20 -5.17 -2.90
CA ILE A 130 -11.33 -5.96 -3.78
C ILE A 130 -12.08 -6.43 -5.04
N ASN A 131 -13.33 -6.89 -4.92
CA ASN A 131 -14.12 -7.27 -6.08
C ASN A 131 -14.32 -6.10 -7.06
N GLU A 132 -14.51 -4.88 -6.53
CA GLU A 132 -14.61 -3.68 -7.34
C GLU A 132 -13.33 -3.44 -8.15
N ILE A 133 -12.16 -3.48 -7.50
CA ILE A 133 -10.91 -3.24 -8.20
C ILE A 133 -10.55 -4.35 -9.18
N LEU A 134 -10.91 -5.60 -8.89
CA LEU A 134 -10.72 -6.70 -9.83
C LEU A 134 -11.56 -6.51 -11.09
N SER A 135 -12.79 -6.03 -10.96
CA SER A 135 -13.67 -5.81 -12.12
C SER A 135 -13.28 -4.58 -12.94
N LEU A 136 -12.76 -3.52 -12.29
CA LEU A 136 -12.46 -2.25 -12.94
C LEU A 136 -11.03 -2.16 -13.50
N TYR A 137 -10.05 -2.82 -12.88
CA TYR A 137 -8.65 -2.62 -13.20
C TYR A 137 -7.97 -3.86 -13.78
N TRP A 138 -8.47 -5.06 -13.51
CA TRP A 138 -7.83 -6.29 -13.98
C TRP A 138 -8.84 -7.27 -14.53
N SER A 139 -8.46 -7.90 -15.65
CA SER A 139 -9.14 -9.12 -16.09
C SER A 139 -8.66 -10.31 -15.25
N VAL A 140 -9.48 -11.37 -15.16
CA VAL A 140 -9.10 -12.62 -14.48
C VAL A 140 -7.81 -13.19 -15.05
N ALA A 141 -7.61 -13.07 -16.37
CA ALA A 141 -6.39 -13.54 -17.04
C ALA A 141 -5.14 -12.80 -16.57
N ALA A 142 -5.24 -11.54 -16.19
CA ALA A 142 -4.10 -10.76 -15.69
C ALA A 142 -3.64 -11.20 -14.29
N LEU A 143 -4.48 -11.92 -13.55
CA LEU A 143 -4.18 -12.42 -12.20
C LEU A 143 -3.62 -13.85 -12.22
N ALA A 144 -3.78 -14.53 -13.31
CA ALA A 144 -3.21 -15.85 -13.48
C ALA A 144 -1.69 -15.75 -13.73
#